data_dddab6b5095af83f184b51637b0f7207
#
_entry.id   dddab6b5095af83f184b51637b0f7207
#
_cell.length_a   1.000
_cell.length_b   1.000
_cell.length_c   1.000
_cell.angle_alpha   90.00
_cell.angle_beta   90.00
_cell.angle_gamma   90.00
#
_symmetry.space_group_name_H-M   'P 1'
#
loop_
_entity.id
_entity.type
_entity.pdbx_description
1 polymer ?
#
loop_
_entity_poly.entity_id
_entity_poly.type
_entity_poly.pdbx_seq_one_letter_code
_entity_poly.pdbx_strand_id
1 'polypeptide(L)'
;LRPTSGSATVAGFDVARDRDDVRKSIGVVFQEPALDGKLTGRENLEFHTMMYGIGKAERRRRIDEVLSLVELEDKAATLVEKYSGGMKRRLEIARGLTHRPKVLFLDEPTLGLDAQTRRHIWEYIRKLNKDGGVTIILTTHYMEEADFLCGRTAIMDHGKFVALDTPARLKDTLGGDVVSLELEGDAAAFLNALGRQDWIKRSKFHEDVLMLTMEKGERRIPELVMLAQQMGVTVNCVHLRKPSLEDVFLHFTGRTIREQEANLSERNRAMMMAHGRR
;
A
#
# COMPACT_ATOMS: atom_id res chain seq x y z
N LEU A 1 10.32 9.03 -19.50
CA LEU A 1 11.40 9.69 -18.77
C LEU A 1 12.66 8.84 -18.89
N ARG A 2 13.82 9.49 -18.98
CA ARG A 2 15.13 8.83 -18.91
C ARG A 2 15.70 9.03 -17.50
N PRO A 3 16.36 8.01 -16.90
CA PRO A 3 17.01 8.19 -15.62
C PRO A 3 18.13 9.25 -15.77
N THR A 4 18.27 10.12 -14.77
CA THR A 4 19.36 11.13 -14.74
C THR A 4 20.71 10.44 -14.52
N SER A 5 20.73 9.38 -13.72
CA SER A 5 21.91 8.56 -13.42
C SER A 5 21.46 7.15 -12.95
N GLY A 6 22.42 6.25 -12.86
CA GLY A 6 22.18 4.87 -12.43
C GLY A 6 21.68 3.97 -13.55
N SER A 7 21.43 2.70 -13.22
CA SER A 7 20.93 1.67 -14.13
C SER A 7 19.86 0.83 -13.43
N ALA A 8 18.95 0.27 -14.23
CA ALA A 8 17.96 -0.67 -13.73
C ALA A 8 17.76 -1.78 -14.76
N THR A 9 17.46 -2.98 -14.26
CA THR A 9 17.11 -4.13 -15.09
C THR A 9 15.76 -4.70 -14.65
N VAL A 10 14.93 -5.09 -15.61
CA VAL A 10 13.63 -5.72 -15.36
C VAL A 10 13.57 -7.01 -16.19
N ALA A 11 13.29 -8.12 -15.53
CA ALA A 11 13.24 -9.44 -16.17
C ALA A 11 14.53 -9.82 -16.94
N GLY A 12 15.69 -9.24 -16.58
CA GLY A 12 16.98 -9.45 -17.24
C GLY A 12 17.32 -8.42 -18.34
N PHE A 13 16.39 -7.52 -18.66
CA PHE A 13 16.57 -6.50 -19.71
C PHE A 13 16.92 -5.14 -19.12
N ASP A 14 17.84 -4.40 -19.74
CA ASP A 14 18.20 -3.03 -19.36
C ASP A 14 17.08 -2.04 -19.74
N VAL A 15 16.61 -1.25 -18.78
CA VAL A 15 15.46 -0.35 -19.00
C VAL A 15 15.75 0.80 -19.98
N ALA A 16 16.99 1.12 -20.22
CA ALA A 16 17.39 2.18 -21.15
C ALA A 16 17.68 1.67 -22.56
N ARG A 17 18.21 0.44 -22.69
CA ARG A 17 18.64 -0.17 -23.95
C ARG A 17 17.57 -1.06 -24.56
N ASP A 18 16.93 -1.93 -23.75
CA ASP A 18 16.07 -3.01 -24.21
C ASP A 18 14.58 -2.67 -23.94
N ARG A 19 14.16 -1.46 -24.29
CA ARG A 19 12.85 -0.91 -23.90
C ARG A 19 11.68 -1.72 -24.33
N ASP A 20 11.73 -2.28 -25.53
CA ASP A 20 10.61 -3.04 -26.08
C ASP A 20 10.50 -4.42 -25.43
N ASP A 21 11.62 -5.03 -25.07
CA ASP A 21 11.63 -6.30 -24.34
C ASP A 21 11.21 -6.11 -22.88
N VAL A 22 11.59 -4.98 -22.26
CA VAL A 22 11.05 -4.58 -20.95
C VAL A 22 9.54 -4.42 -21.03
N ARG A 23 9.00 -3.66 -22.02
CA ARG A 23 7.55 -3.45 -22.17
C ARG A 23 6.77 -4.76 -22.39
N LYS A 24 7.33 -5.69 -23.16
CA LYS A 24 6.72 -7.02 -23.34
C LYS A 24 6.75 -7.88 -22.07
N SER A 25 7.71 -7.62 -21.18
CA SER A 25 7.92 -8.38 -19.94
C SER A 25 7.15 -7.84 -18.75
N ILE A 26 6.57 -6.62 -18.84
CA ILE A 26 5.85 -5.98 -17.75
C ILE A 26 4.36 -5.81 -18.08
N GLY A 27 3.51 -5.96 -17.07
CA GLY A 27 2.15 -5.46 -17.05
C GLY A 27 2.06 -4.24 -16.14
N VAL A 28 1.22 -3.27 -16.48
CA VAL A 28 1.01 -2.08 -15.66
C VAL A 28 -0.47 -1.84 -15.48
N VAL A 29 -0.87 -1.68 -14.23
CA VAL A 29 -2.23 -1.30 -13.82
C VAL A 29 -2.13 0.05 -13.12
N PHE A 30 -2.63 1.07 -13.77
CA PHE A 30 -2.58 2.45 -13.25
C PHE A 30 -3.64 2.70 -12.17
N GLN A 31 -3.49 3.76 -11.42
CA GLN A 31 -4.43 4.21 -10.42
C GLN A 31 -5.81 4.49 -11.04
N GLU A 32 -5.85 5.25 -12.14
CA GLU A 32 -7.06 5.47 -12.91
C GLU A 32 -7.27 4.36 -13.95
N PRO A 33 -8.50 3.79 -14.04
CA PRO A 33 -8.80 2.76 -15.03
C PRO A 33 -8.61 3.26 -16.48
N ALA A 34 -7.82 2.51 -17.25
CA ALA A 34 -7.62 2.77 -18.67
C ALA A 34 -8.52 1.85 -19.53
N LEU A 35 -9.78 1.67 -19.11
CA LEU A 35 -10.81 0.88 -19.81
C LEU A 35 -11.75 1.80 -20.61
N ASP A 36 -12.14 1.35 -21.78
CA ASP A 36 -13.21 2.01 -22.54
C ASP A 36 -14.58 1.53 -22.02
N GLY A 37 -15.36 2.46 -21.47
CA GLY A 37 -16.70 2.18 -20.93
C GLY A 37 -17.71 1.73 -21.98
N LYS A 38 -17.51 2.11 -23.25
CA LYS A 38 -18.39 1.78 -24.39
C LYS A 38 -18.09 0.41 -24.99
N LEU A 39 -17.02 -0.22 -24.58
CA LEU A 39 -16.68 -1.58 -24.94
C LEU A 39 -17.10 -2.55 -23.84
N THR A 40 -17.36 -3.79 -24.20
CA THR A 40 -17.55 -4.89 -23.25
C THR A 40 -16.23 -5.26 -22.57
N GLY A 41 -16.29 -6.04 -21.48
CA GLY A 41 -15.09 -6.56 -20.83
C GLY A 41 -14.19 -7.32 -21.79
N ARG A 42 -14.78 -8.19 -22.63
CA ARG A 42 -14.07 -8.97 -23.65
C ARG A 42 -13.40 -8.08 -24.70
N GLU A 43 -14.13 -7.12 -25.25
CA GLU A 43 -13.59 -6.21 -26.29
C GLU A 43 -12.43 -5.35 -25.77
N ASN A 44 -12.47 -4.89 -24.50
CA ASN A 44 -11.34 -4.22 -23.87
C ASN A 44 -10.09 -5.10 -23.86
N LEU A 45 -10.23 -6.39 -23.50
CA LEU A 45 -9.12 -7.35 -23.50
C LEU A 45 -8.67 -7.69 -24.91
N GLU A 46 -9.58 -7.82 -25.89
CA GLU A 46 -9.24 -8.04 -27.29
C GLU A 46 -8.42 -6.91 -27.86
N PHE A 47 -8.85 -5.68 -27.66
CA PHE A 47 -8.11 -4.50 -28.10
C PHE A 47 -6.68 -4.48 -27.53
N HIS A 48 -6.54 -4.72 -26.22
CA HIS A 48 -5.23 -4.74 -25.58
C HIS A 48 -4.31 -5.85 -26.10
N THR A 49 -4.84 -7.07 -26.28
CA THR A 49 -4.06 -8.18 -26.83
C THR A 49 -3.64 -7.97 -28.29
N MET A 50 -4.44 -7.24 -29.08
CA MET A 50 -4.07 -6.84 -30.44
C MET A 50 -2.86 -5.90 -30.45
N MET A 51 -2.77 -4.96 -29.52
CA MET A 51 -1.61 -4.07 -29.38
C MET A 51 -0.31 -4.82 -29.11
N TYR A 52 -0.37 -5.99 -28.47
CA TYR A 52 0.78 -6.86 -28.24
C TYR A 52 1.04 -7.86 -29.41
N GLY A 53 0.30 -7.75 -30.51
CA GLY A 53 0.49 -8.59 -31.68
C GLY A 53 0.10 -10.07 -31.48
N ILE A 54 -0.75 -10.37 -30.49
CA ILE A 54 -1.17 -11.74 -30.16
C ILE A 54 -2.14 -12.25 -31.24
N GLY A 55 -1.84 -13.37 -31.87
CA GLY A 55 -2.64 -13.96 -32.91
C GLY A 55 -4.05 -14.40 -32.45
N LYS A 56 -5.04 -14.41 -33.37
CA LYS A 56 -6.48 -14.55 -33.04
C LYS A 56 -6.81 -15.78 -32.19
N ALA A 57 -6.26 -16.94 -32.46
CA ALA A 57 -6.55 -18.18 -31.71
C ALA A 57 -6.00 -18.11 -30.29
N GLU A 58 -4.74 -17.67 -30.14
CA GLU A 58 -4.09 -17.50 -28.83
C GLU A 58 -4.73 -16.40 -28.02
N ARG A 59 -5.16 -15.30 -28.66
CA ARG A 59 -5.87 -14.19 -28.04
C ARG A 59 -7.15 -14.66 -27.35
N ARG A 60 -7.99 -15.41 -28.06
CA ARG A 60 -9.24 -15.94 -27.50
C ARG A 60 -8.96 -16.78 -26.25
N ARG A 61 -8.02 -17.71 -26.35
CA ARG A 61 -7.63 -18.57 -25.21
C ARG A 61 -7.16 -17.75 -24.00
N ARG A 62 -6.27 -16.77 -24.23
CA ARG A 62 -5.76 -15.93 -23.14
C ARG A 62 -6.83 -15.06 -22.49
N ILE A 63 -7.75 -14.51 -23.29
CA ILE A 63 -8.87 -13.73 -22.78
C ILE A 63 -9.78 -14.60 -21.92
N ASP A 64 -10.11 -15.81 -22.34
CA ASP A 64 -10.92 -16.74 -21.55
C ASP A 64 -10.19 -17.11 -20.24
N GLU A 65 -8.89 -17.40 -20.30
CA GLU A 65 -8.06 -17.67 -19.12
C GLU A 65 -8.07 -16.49 -18.11
N VAL A 66 -7.84 -15.25 -18.57
CA VAL A 66 -7.78 -14.12 -17.65
C VAL A 66 -9.16 -13.70 -17.13
N LEU A 67 -10.22 -13.85 -17.93
CA LEU A 67 -11.60 -13.61 -17.46
C LEU A 67 -11.98 -14.59 -16.36
N SER A 68 -11.66 -15.87 -16.53
CA SER A 68 -11.87 -16.89 -15.50
C SER A 68 -11.07 -16.60 -14.24
N LEU A 69 -9.80 -16.23 -14.41
CA LEU A 69 -8.92 -15.89 -13.32
C LEU A 69 -9.46 -14.74 -12.46
N VAL A 70 -10.13 -13.74 -13.07
CA VAL A 70 -10.72 -12.58 -12.36
C VAL A 70 -12.22 -12.74 -12.03
N GLU A 71 -12.81 -13.92 -12.32
CA GLU A 71 -14.23 -14.21 -12.08
C GLU A 71 -15.17 -13.21 -12.77
N LEU A 72 -14.92 -12.94 -14.05
CA LEU A 72 -15.71 -12.03 -14.88
C LEU A 72 -16.24 -12.69 -16.17
N GLU A 73 -16.25 -14.01 -16.26
CA GLU A 73 -16.75 -14.76 -17.45
C GLU A 73 -18.19 -14.37 -17.77
N ASP A 74 -19.07 -14.41 -16.76
CA ASP A 74 -20.51 -14.10 -16.90
C ASP A 74 -20.77 -12.64 -17.26
N LYS A 75 -19.81 -11.76 -17.05
CA LYS A 75 -19.90 -10.33 -17.32
C LYS A 75 -19.11 -9.91 -18.53
N ALA A 76 -18.40 -10.85 -19.19
CA ALA A 76 -17.50 -10.54 -20.30
C ALA A 76 -18.18 -9.82 -21.47
N ALA A 77 -19.46 -10.09 -21.73
CA ALA A 77 -20.26 -9.44 -22.79
C ALA A 77 -21.02 -8.18 -22.33
N THR A 78 -20.86 -7.76 -21.07
CA THR A 78 -21.49 -6.56 -20.52
C THR A 78 -20.58 -5.34 -20.76
N LEU A 79 -21.18 -4.19 -21.11
CA LEU A 79 -20.44 -2.92 -21.26
C LEU A 79 -19.77 -2.52 -19.95
N VAL A 80 -18.52 -2.05 -20.04
CA VAL A 80 -17.71 -1.71 -18.86
C VAL A 80 -18.27 -0.51 -18.08
N GLU A 81 -19.03 0.37 -18.71
CA GLU A 81 -19.74 1.45 -18.00
C GLU A 81 -20.69 0.91 -16.91
N LYS A 82 -21.24 -0.31 -17.09
CA LYS A 82 -22.14 -0.99 -16.14
C LYS A 82 -21.41 -1.80 -15.05
N TYR A 83 -20.07 -1.82 -15.06
CA TYR A 83 -19.27 -2.52 -14.07
C TYR A 83 -19.20 -1.73 -12.77
N SER A 84 -19.22 -2.43 -11.62
CA SER A 84 -18.85 -1.85 -10.34
C SER A 84 -17.36 -1.45 -10.33
N GLY A 85 -16.94 -0.62 -9.38
CA GLY A 85 -15.52 -0.25 -9.22
C GLY A 85 -14.61 -1.48 -9.07
N GLY A 86 -15.02 -2.45 -8.26
CA GLY A 86 -14.29 -3.71 -8.09
C GLY A 86 -14.21 -4.56 -9.36
N MET A 87 -15.29 -4.61 -10.16
CA MET A 87 -15.28 -5.30 -11.46
C MET A 87 -14.34 -4.61 -12.45
N LYS A 88 -14.35 -3.28 -12.52
CA LYS A 88 -13.42 -2.50 -13.34
C LYS A 88 -11.98 -2.79 -12.93
N ARG A 89 -11.69 -2.80 -11.63
CA ARG A 89 -10.33 -3.09 -11.12
C ARG A 89 -9.87 -4.50 -11.46
N ARG A 90 -10.72 -5.50 -11.31
CA ARG A 90 -10.42 -6.87 -11.72
C ARG A 90 -10.15 -6.98 -13.22
N LEU A 91 -10.93 -6.30 -14.05
CA LEU A 91 -10.72 -6.26 -15.50
C LEU A 91 -9.40 -5.57 -15.88
N GLU A 92 -9.01 -4.50 -15.18
CA GLU A 92 -7.72 -3.83 -15.36
C GLU A 92 -6.55 -4.80 -15.07
N ILE A 93 -6.63 -5.55 -13.99
CA ILE A 93 -5.61 -6.54 -13.64
C ILE A 93 -5.57 -7.64 -14.71
N ALA A 94 -6.74 -8.15 -15.14
CA ALA A 94 -6.84 -9.13 -16.23
C ALA A 94 -6.18 -8.60 -17.52
N ARG A 95 -6.43 -7.34 -17.86
CA ARG A 95 -5.82 -6.66 -19.01
C ARG A 95 -4.28 -6.68 -18.91
N GLY A 96 -3.74 -6.31 -17.73
CA GLY A 96 -2.31 -6.33 -17.48
C GLY A 96 -1.65 -7.72 -17.57
N LEU A 97 -2.44 -8.81 -17.52
CA LEU A 97 -1.96 -10.19 -17.56
C LEU A 97 -2.08 -10.85 -18.93
N THR A 98 -2.84 -10.25 -19.87
CA THR A 98 -3.16 -10.88 -21.18
C THR A 98 -1.93 -11.28 -21.99
N HIS A 99 -0.82 -10.54 -21.89
CA HIS A 99 0.42 -10.81 -22.60
C HIS A 99 1.43 -11.65 -21.78
N ARG A 100 1.01 -12.17 -20.60
CA ARG A 100 1.81 -13.00 -19.69
C ARG A 100 3.11 -12.33 -19.24
N PRO A 101 3.02 -11.16 -18.59
CA PRO A 101 4.19 -10.46 -18.11
C PRO A 101 4.93 -11.26 -17.03
N LYS A 102 6.23 -11.06 -16.90
CA LYS A 102 7.03 -11.58 -15.79
C LYS A 102 6.89 -10.72 -14.52
N VAL A 103 6.63 -9.44 -14.72
CA VAL A 103 6.49 -8.46 -13.63
C VAL A 103 5.20 -7.66 -13.83
N LEU A 104 4.38 -7.56 -12.79
CA LEU A 104 3.15 -6.77 -12.78
C LEU A 104 3.31 -5.59 -11.82
N PHE A 105 3.19 -4.37 -12.35
CA PHE A 105 3.15 -3.14 -11.57
C PHE A 105 1.71 -2.76 -11.29
N LEU A 106 1.39 -2.55 -10.02
CA LEU A 106 0.06 -2.14 -9.56
C LEU A 106 0.18 -0.80 -8.83
N ASP A 107 -0.39 0.24 -9.41
CA ASP A 107 -0.40 1.55 -8.78
C ASP A 107 -1.71 1.72 -8.01
N GLU A 108 -1.60 1.73 -6.67
CA GLU A 108 -2.73 1.85 -5.74
C GLU A 108 -3.89 0.89 -6.07
N PRO A 109 -3.68 -0.45 -6.07
CA PRO A 109 -4.62 -1.40 -6.66
C PRO A 109 -6.00 -1.42 -6.02
N THR A 110 -6.17 -0.93 -4.80
CA THR A 110 -7.45 -0.98 -4.07
C THR A 110 -7.98 0.38 -3.64
N LEU A 111 -7.42 1.45 -4.22
CA LEU A 111 -7.87 2.81 -3.93
C LEU A 111 -9.36 2.99 -4.28
N GLY A 112 -10.13 3.58 -3.36
CA GLY A 112 -11.55 3.88 -3.56
C GLY A 112 -12.49 2.67 -3.50
N LEU A 113 -11.98 1.47 -3.18
CA LEU A 113 -12.80 0.28 -3.00
C LEU A 113 -13.24 0.12 -1.54
N ASP A 114 -14.43 -0.45 -1.35
CA ASP A 114 -14.91 -0.86 -0.03
C ASP A 114 -14.06 -2.00 0.56
N ALA A 115 -14.16 -2.21 1.87
CA ALA A 115 -13.32 -3.16 2.60
C ALA A 115 -13.46 -4.62 2.10
N GLN A 116 -14.67 -5.03 1.72
CA GLN A 116 -14.93 -6.38 1.22
C GLN A 116 -14.29 -6.58 -0.16
N THR A 117 -14.54 -5.66 -1.09
CA THR A 117 -13.95 -5.69 -2.43
C THR A 117 -12.43 -5.63 -2.37
N ARG A 118 -11.87 -4.78 -1.49
CA ARG A 118 -10.42 -4.68 -1.26
C ARG A 118 -9.83 -6.03 -0.87
N ARG A 119 -10.44 -6.73 0.07
CA ARG A 119 -9.99 -8.03 0.53
C ARG A 119 -9.98 -9.08 -0.57
N HIS A 120 -11.02 -9.12 -1.41
CA HIS A 120 -11.07 -9.98 -2.60
C HIS A 120 -9.92 -9.69 -3.58
N ILE A 121 -9.62 -8.41 -3.83
CA ILE A 121 -8.50 -8.03 -4.70
C ILE A 121 -7.16 -8.47 -4.08
N TRP A 122 -6.97 -8.35 -2.77
CA TRP A 122 -5.76 -8.82 -2.10
C TRP A 122 -5.55 -10.33 -2.24
N GLU A 123 -6.59 -11.12 -2.00
CA GLU A 123 -6.53 -12.58 -2.17
C GLU A 123 -6.18 -12.95 -3.61
N TYR A 124 -6.77 -12.25 -4.54
CA TYR A 124 -6.50 -12.41 -5.97
C TYR A 124 -5.02 -12.08 -6.32
N ILE A 125 -4.51 -10.94 -5.89
CA ILE A 125 -3.10 -10.53 -6.10
C ILE A 125 -2.15 -11.57 -5.49
N ARG A 126 -2.47 -12.06 -4.30
CA ARG A 126 -1.68 -13.09 -3.63
C ARG A 126 -1.66 -14.41 -4.38
N LYS A 127 -2.80 -14.82 -4.94
CA LYS A 127 -2.90 -16.01 -5.79
C LYS A 127 -2.09 -15.88 -7.06
N LEU A 128 -2.14 -14.75 -7.75
CA LEU A 128 -1.30 -14.45 -8.91
C LEU A 128 0.20 -14.60 -8.64
N ASN A 129 0.66 -14.12 -7.50
CA ASN A 129 2.07 -14.24 -7.14
C ASN A 129 2.44 -15.69 -6.79
N LYS A 130 1.63 -16.38 -5.98
CA LYS A 130 1.95 -17.73 -5.50
C LYS A 130 1.82 -18.81 -6.59
N ASP A 131 0.70 -18.79 -7.29
CA ASP A 131 0.34 -19.87 -8.24
C ASP A 131 0.79 -19.54 -9.67
N GLY A 132 0.75 -18.24 -10.01
CA GLY A 132 1.12 -17.76 -11.35
C GLY A 132 2.60 -17.43 -11.55
N GLY A 133 3.41 -17.41 -10.48
CA GLY A 133 4.84 -17.08 -10.55
C GLY A 133 5.14 -15.65 -11.03
N VAL A 134 4.15 -14.76 -11.04
CA VAL A 134 4.31 -13.37 -11.46
C VAL A 134 4.94 -12.56 -10.34
N THR A 135 6.04 -11.86 -10.61
CA THR A 135 6.58 -10.88 -9.66
C THR A 135 5.68 -9.67 -9.62
N ILE A 136 5.25 -9.26 -8.42
CA ILE A 136 4.35 -8.11 -8.26
C ILE A 136 5.07 -6.99 -7.52
N ILE A 137 5.01 -5.79 -8.08
CA ILE A 137 5.44 -4.54 -7.44
C ILE A 137 4.20 -3.67 -7.33
N LEU A 138 3.86 -3.27 -6.11
CA LEU A 138 2.71 -2.40 -5.88
C LEU A 138 3.10 -1.14 -5.11
N THR A 139 2.42 -0.04 -5.40
CA THR A 139 2.41 1.15 -4.56
C THR A 139 1.13 1.17 -3.75
N THR A 140 1.20 1.61 -2.53
CA THR A 140 0.03 1.80 -1.68
C THR A 140 0.34 2.74 -0.52
N HIS A 141 -0.67 3.47 -0.08
CA HIS A 141 -0.67 4.18 1.19
C HIS A 141 -1.45 3.41 2.28
N TYR A 142 -2.08 2.27 1.94
CA TYR A 142 -2.72 1.40 2.90
C TYR A 142 -1.69 0.44 3.52
N MET A 143 -1.30 0.69 4.75
CA MET A 143 -0.29 -0.12 5.44
C MET A 143 -0.71 -1.57 5.66
N GLU A 144 -2.01 -1.81 5.82
CA GLU A 144 -2.57 -3.17 5.90
C GLU A 144 -2.40 -3.94 4.59
N GLU A 145 -2.52 -3.26 3.43
CA GLU A 145 -2.29 -3.86 2.12
C GLU A 145 -0.83 -4.30 1.96
N ALA A 146 0.11 -3.42 2.31
CA ALA A 146 1.53 -3.74 2.28
C ALA A 146 1.88 -4.89 3.24
N ASP A 147 1.32 -4.89 4.45
CA ASP A 147 1.53 -5.94 5.46
C ASP A 147 0.99 -7.31 5.01
N PHE A 148 -0.16 -7.31 4.32
CA PHE A 148 -0.81 -8.54 3.86
C PHE A 148 -0.19 -9.14 2.60
N LEU A 149 0.23 -8.29 1.65
CA LEU A 149 0.63 -8.72 0.30
C LEU A 149 2.13 -8.82 0.12
N CYS A 150 2.91 -7.95 0.76
CA CYS A 150 4.31 -7.77 0.40
C CYS A 150 5.25 -8.67 1.21
N GLY A 151 6.10 -9.43 0.52
CA GLY A 151 7.23 -10.12 1.14
C GLY A 151 8.35 -9.14 1.56
N ARG A 152 8.46 -7.99 0.87
CA ARG A 152 9.37 -6.89 1.18
C ARG A 152 8.65 -5.57 0.96
N THR A 153 8.86 -4.62 1.87
CA THR A 153 8.26 -3.29 1.82
C THR A 153 9.34 -2.23 1.89
N ALA A 154 9.29 -1.28 0.95
CA ALA A 154 10.14 -0.09 0.94
C ALA A 154 9.33 1.12 1.40
N ILE A 155 9.82 1.85 2.38
CA ILE A 155 9.26 3.14 2.79
C ILE A 155 10.02 4.22 2.03
N MET A 156 9.28 5.05 1.30
CA MET A 156 9.83 6.15 0.51
C MET A 156 9.38 7.49 1.12
N ASP A 157 10.33 8.38 1.35
CA ASP A 157 10.07 9.75 1.77
C ASP A 157 10.96 10.72 0.99
N HIS A 158 10.37 11.83 0.53
CA HIS A 158 11.07 12.84 -0.30
C HIS A 158 11.90 12.25 -1.46
N GLY A 159 11.39 11.20 -2.12
CA GLY A 159 12.05 10.54 -3.26
C GLY A 159 13.21 9.63 -2.88
N LYS A 160 13.41 9.33 -1.60
CA LYS A 160 14.45 8.43 -1.09
C LYS A 160 13.84 7.25 -0.35
N PHE A 161 14.46 6.09 -0.48
CA PHE A 161 14.14 4.95 0.38
C PHE A 161 14.73 5.19 1.77
N VAL A 162 13.87 5.28 2.79
CA VAL A 162 14.27 5.46 4.19
C VAL A 162 14.32 4.14 4.95
N ALA A 163 13.60 3.12 4.50
CA ALA A 163 13.67 1.76 5.02
C ALA A 163 13.28 0.75 3.93
N LEU A 164 13.85 -0.45 3.96
CA LEU A 164 13.54 -1.57 3.06
C LEU A 164 13.83 -2.90 3.76
N ASP A 165 12.80 -3.63 4.12
CA ASP A 165 12.89 -4.99 4.68
C ASP A 165 11.53 -5.71 4.58
N THR A 166 11.43 -6.90 5.17
CA THR A 166 10.14 -7.57 5.35
C THR A 166 9.24 -6.78 6.32
N PRO A 167 7.91 -6.84 6.15
CA PRO A 167 6.99 -6.20 7.10
C PRO A 167 7.27 -6.55 8.57
N ALA A 168 7.56 -7.83 8.85
CA ALA A 168 7.87 -8.28 10.19
C ALA A 168 9.12 -7.59 10.76
N ARG A 169 10.24 -7.58 10.02
CA ARG A 169 11.48 -6.94 10.46
C ARG A 169 11.33 -5.42 10.61
N LEU A 170 10.59 -4.78 9.70
CA LEU A 170 10.30 -3.35 9.83
C LEU A 170 9.55 -3.06 11.15
N LYS A 171 8.56 -3.88 11.51
CA LYS A 171 7.83 -3.75 12.79
C LYS A 171 8.75 -4.01 14.00
N ASP A 172 9.66 -4.98 13.90
CA ASP A 172 10.62 -5.29 14.94
C ASP A 172 11.60 -4.13 15.25
N THR A 173 11.85 -3.24 14.26
CA THR A 173 12.70 -2.05 14.48
C THR A 173 12.15 -1.09 15.53
N LEU A 174 10.86 -1.12 15.79
CA LEU A 174 10.22 -0.31 16.83
C LEU A 174 10.52 -0.83 18.24
N GLY A 175 10.88 -2.10 18.35
CA GLY A 175 11.48 -2.67 19.56
C GLY A 175 10.50 -3.03 20.66
N GLY A 176 9.21 -3.28 20.35
CA GLY A 176 8.28 -3.76 21.37
C GLY A 176 6.82 -3.46 21.10
N ASP A 177 6.00 -3.66 22.10
CA ASP A 177 4.56 -3.41 22.05
C ASP A 177 4.25 -1.90 22.07
N VAL A 178 3.16 -1.49 21.43
CA VAL A 178 2.64 -0.13 21.50
C VAL A 178 1.50 -0.10 22.50
N VAL A 179 1.67 0.71 23.55
CA VAL A 179 0.64 0.97 24.57
C VAL A 179 0.18 2.41 24.41
N SER A 180 -1.11 2.62 24.18
CA SER A 180 -1.72 3.95 24.13
C SER A 180 -2.54 4.14 25.41
N LEU A 181 -2.33 5.27 26.08
CA LEU A 181 -3.04 5.67 27.29
C LEU A 181 -3.79 6.97 27.01
N GLU A 182 -5.09 7.00 27.27
CA GLU A 182 -5.86 8.25 27.33
C GLU A 182 -5.76 8.82 28.75
N LEU A 183 -5.18 10.00 28.86
CA LEU A 183 -4.84 10.63 30.14
C LEU A 183 -5.75 11.84 30.41
N GLU A 184 -6.10 12.03 31.68
CA GLU A 184 -6.80 13.22 32.17
C GLU A 184 -6.03 13.81 33.36
N GLY A 185 -5.76 15.11 33.30
CA GLY A 185 -5.00 15.84 34.31
C GLY A 185 -3.65 16.36 33.79
N ASP A 186 -2.81 16.87 34.70
CA ASP A 186 -1.47 17.34 34.35
C ASP A 186 -0.51 16.18 34.16
N ALA A 187 -0.28 15.81 32.91
CA ALA A 187 0.60 14.73 32.54
C ALA A 187 2.10 15.05 32.58
N ALA A 188 2.51 16.31 32.84
CA ALA A 188 3.91 16.72 32.69
C ALA A 188 4.85 15.97 33.65
N ALA A 189 4.47 15.82 34.91
CA ALA A 189 5.24 15.07 35.91
C ALA A 189 5.29 13.58 35.58
N PHE A 190 4.19 13.02 35.10
CA PHE A 190 4.10 11.61 34.66
C PHE A 190 5.00 11.34 33.46
N LEU A 191 4.98 12.20 32.43
CA LEU A 191 5.86 12.07 31.25
C LEU A 191 7.35 12.11 31.64
N ASN A 192 7.72 13.01 32.58
CA ASN A 192 9.09 13.07 33.09
C ASN A 192 9.51 11.79 33.83
N ALA A 193 8.59 11.20 34.61
CA ALA A 193 8.85 9.94 35.29
C ALA A 193 9.00 8.75 34.33
N LEU A 194 8.21 8.73 33.27
CA LEU A 194 8.30 7.71 32.20
C LEU A 194 9.65 7.76 31.48
N GLY A 195 10.21 8.96 31.25
CA GLY A 195 11.53 9.12 30.63
C GLY A 195 12.69 8.51 31.43
N ARG A 196 12.46 8.12 32.69
CA ARG A 196 13.45 7.46 33.55
C ARG A 196 13.34 5.94 33.58
N GLN A 197 12.36 5.38 32.85
CA GLN A 197 12.10 3.94 32.82
C GLN A 197 12.85 3.28 31.67
N ASP A 198 13.78 2.37 31.97
CA ASP A 198 14.64 1.67 30.96
C ASP A 198 13.85 0.80 29.99
N TRP A 199 12.66 0.34 30.39
CA TRP A 199 11.81 -0.52 29.58
C TRP A 199 10.90 0.27 28.60
N ILE A 200 10.87 1.62 28.68
CA ILE A 200 10.21 2.48 27.71
C ILE A 200 11.25 2.90 26.66
N LYS A 201 11.05 2.46 25.44
CA LYS A 201 11.94 2.81 24.32
C LYS A 201 11.61 4.15 23.68
N ARG A 202 10.31 4.47 23.67
CA ARG A 202 9.80 5.73 23.09
C ARG A 202 8.53 6.15 23.77
N SER A 203 8.33 7.46 23.83
CA SER A 203 7.09 8.08 24.23
C SER A 203 6.73 9.20 23.25
N LYS A 204 5.47 9.28 22.86
CA LYS A 204 4.90 10.38 22.07
C LYS A 204 3.58 10.76 22.70
N PHE A 205 3.42 12.03 23.02
CA PHE A 205 2.18 12.60 23.57
C PHE A 205 1.56 13.52 22.52
N HIS A 206 0.30 13.30 22.21
CA HIS A 206 -0.43 14.10 21.24
C HIS A 206 -1.87 14.23 21.72
N GLU A 207 -2.35 15.45 21.84
CA GLU A 207 -3.64 15.78 22.47
C GLU A 207 -3.67 15.16 23.87
N ASP A 208 -4.61 14.28 24.19
CA ASP A 208 -4.72 13.61 25.49
C ASP A 208 -4.28 12.15 25.46
N VAL A 209 -3.63 11.71 24.35
CA VAL A 209 -3.19 10.32 24.13
C VAL A 209 -1.68 10.22 24.25
N LEU A 210 -1.23 9.40 25.18
CA LEU A 210 0.17 9.01 25.33
C LEU A 210 0.42 7.66 24.65
N MET A 211 1.27 7.66 23.64
CA MET A 211 1.73 6.45 22.96
C MET A 211 3.12 6.06 23.48
N LEU A 212 3.25 4.85 23.98
CA LEU A 212 4.49 4.29 24.50
C LEU A 212 4.88 3.05 23.67
N THR A 213 6.15 2.97 23.32
CA THR A 213 6.72 1.72 22.78
C THR A 213 7.60 1.07 23.86
N MET A 214 7.32 -0.19 24.19
CA MET A 214 7.96 -0.85 25.29
C MET A 214 8.04 -2.37 25.12
N GLU A 215 9.02 -3.01 25.75
CA GLU A 215 9.08 -4.46 25.79
C GLU A 215 8.07 -5.04 26.77
N LYS A 216 7.38 -6.10 26.34
CA LYS A 216 6.41 -6.84 27.16
C LYS A 216 5.33 -5.95 27.76
N GLY A 217 4.69 -5.12 26.90
CA GLY A 217 3.67 -4.16 27.29
C GLY A 217 2.59 -4.74 28.19
N GLU A 218 2.11 -5.96 27.92
CA GLU A 218 1.12 -6.66 28.75
C GLU A 218 1.50 -6.72 30.25
N ARG A 219 2.79 -6.92 30.54
CA ARG A 219 3.29 -7.03 31.92
C ARG A 219 3.54 -5.66 32.57
N ARG A 220 3.73 -4.61 31.74
CA ARG A 220 4.07 -3.25 32.20
C ARG A 220 2.86 -2.33 32.39
N ILE A 221 1.71 -2.66 31.82
CA ILE A 221 0.48 -1.86 31.99
C ILE A 221 0.14 -1.63 33.47
N PRO A 222 0.16 -2.62 34.38
CA PRO A 222 -0.14 -2.36 35.78
C PRO A 222 0.80 -1.34 36.43
N GLU A 223 2.10 -1.40 36.11
CA GLU A 223 3.11 -0.47 36.62
C GLU A 223 2.85 0.95 36.10
N LEU A 224 2.47 1.09 34.82
CA LEU A 224 2.11 2.38 34.22
C LEU A 224 0.91 3.03 34.90
N VAL A 225 -0.16 2.26 35.12
CA VAL A 225 -1.39 2.75 35.74
C VAL A 225 -1.12 3.17 37.19
N MET A 226 -0.34 2.36 37.95
CA MET A 226 0.04 2.72 39.31
C MET A 226 0.88 4.00 39.37
N LEU A 227 1.83 4.17 38.45
CA LEU A 227 2.68 5.36 38.36
C LEU A 227 1.87 6.61 38.04
N ALA A 228 0.93 6.52 37.09
CA ALA A 228 0.02 7.60 36.75
C ALA A 228 -0.80 8.02 37.97
N GLN A 229 -1.40 7.05 38.66
CA GLN A 229 -2.23 7.31 39.86
C GLN A 229 -1.44 7.96 41.00
N GLN A 230 -0.19 7.55 41.25
CA GLN A 230 0.69 8.19 42.24
C GLN A 230 1.01 9.63 41.93
N MET A 231 0.94 10.01 40.65
CA MET A 231 1.21 11.37 40.18
C MET A 231 -0.07 12.22 39.95
N GLY A 232 -1.24 11.70 40.37
CA GLY A 232 -2.50 12.38 40.22
C GLY A 232 -3.06 12.45 38.80
N VAL A 233 -2.56 11.58 37.90
CA VAL A 233 -3.04 11.47 36.53
C VAL A 233 -4.02 10.31 36.42
N THR A 234 -5.20 10.58 35.89
CA THR A 234 -6.21 9.56 35.64
C THR A 234 -5.96 8.91 34.26
N VAL A 235 -5.96 7.58 34.21
CA VAL A 235 -5.89 6.81 32.97
C VAL A 235 -7.30 6.34 32.64
N ASN A 236 -7.91 6.94 31.64
CA ASN A 236 -9.29 6.63 31.21
C ASN A 236 -9.36 5.36 30.35
N CYS A 237 -8.35 5.15 29.50
CA CYS A 237 -8.31 4.01 28.61
C CYS A 237 -6.87 3.51 28.38
N VAL A 238 -6.73 2.20 28.21
CA VAL A 238 -5.46 1.56 27.87
C VAL A 238 -5.66 0.65 26.68
N HIS A 239 -4.93 0.91 25.59
CA HIS A 239 -4.90 0.04 24.42
C HIS A 239 -3.52 -0.55 24.23
N LEU A 240 -3.44 -1.88 24.18
CA LEU A 240 -2.22 -2.63 23.87
C LEU A 240 -2.35 -3.20 22.46
N ARG A 241 -1.35 -2.96 21.62
CA ARG A 241 -1.27 -3.58 20.31
C ARG A 241 0.16 -3.87 19.88
N LYS A 242 0.31 -4.79 18.94
CA LYS A 242 1.61 -5.00 18.28
C LYS A 242 1.88 -3.84 17.31
N PRO A 243 3.17 -3.53 17.03
CA PRO A 243 3.52 -2.51 16.05
C PRO A 243 2.90 -2.80 14.69
N SER A 244 2.41 -1.76 14.03
CA SER A 244 1.92 -1.78 12.65
C SER A 244 2.93 -1.15 11.69
N LEU A 245 2.77 -1.34 10.38
CA LEU A 245 3.56 -0.62 9.40
C LEU A 245 3.27 0.89 9.42
N GLU A 246 2.10 1.32 9.91
CA GLU A 246 1.80 2.74 10.11
C GLU A 246 2.70 3.35 11.18
N ASP A 247 2.95 2.64 12.29
CA ASP A 247 3.89 3.06 13.32
C ASP A 247 5.33 3.13 12.79
N VAL A 248 5.70 2.17 11.95
CA VAL A 248 7.00 2.16 11.27
C VAL A 248 7.13 3.38 10.36
N PHE A 249 6.10 3.68 9.56
CA PHE A 249 6.08 4.84 8.69
C PHE A 249 6.24 6.14 9.48
N LEU A 250 5.43 6.32 10.53
CA LEU A 250 5.52 7.46 11.43
C LEU A 250 6.91 7.58 12.10
N HIS A 251 7.51 6.43 12.42
CA HIS A 251 8.85 6.41 13.01
C HIS A 251 9.91 6.96 12.06
N PHE A 252 9.92 6.52 10.80
CA PHE A 252 10.95 6.90 9.82
C PHE A 252 10.71 8.28 9.20
N THR A 253 9.45 8.72 9.06
CA THR A 253 9.10 10.00 8.40
C THR A 253 8.80 11.13 9.37
N GLY A 254 8.52 10.82 10.65
CA GLY A 254 8.16 11.80 11.67
C GLY A 254 6.75 12.39 11.52
N ARG A 255 5.94 11.90 10.58
CA ARG A 255 4.59 12.41 10.26
C ARG A 255 3.64 11.29 9.89
N THR A 256 2.33 11.53 10.06
CA THR A 256 1.30 10.59 9.66
C THR A 256 1.07 10.64 8.14
N ILE A 257 0.50 9.56 7.57
CA ILE A 257 0.12 9.50 6.15
C ILE A 257 -0.88 10.60 5.81
N ARG A 258 -1.85 10.87 6.69
CA ARG A 258 -2.87 11.92 6.52
C ARG A 258 -2.27 13.32 6.39
N GLU A 259 -1.27 13.64 7.21
CA GLU A 259 -0.53 14.92 7.10
C GLU A 259 0.24 15.02 5.78
N GLN A 260 0.77 13.91 5.28
CA GLN A 260 1.48 13.88 4.01
C GLN A 260 0.54 14.11 2.82
N GLU A 261 -0.64 13.49 2.82
CA GLU A 261 -1.67 13.68 1.79
C GLU A 261 -2.21 15.11 1.78
N ALA A 262 -2.46 15.70 2.95
CA ALA A 262 -2.89 17.09 3.08
C ALA A 262 -1.85 18.05 2.48
N ASN A 263 -0.58 17.89 2.82
CA ASN A 263 0.52 18.71 2.29
C ASN A 263 0.69 18.55 0.77
N LEU A 264 0.52 17.34 0.22
CA LEU A 264 0.56 17.09 -1.23
C LEU A 264 -0.61 17.75 -1.96
N SER A 265 -1.82 17.68 -1.40
CA SER A 265 -3.00 18.30 -1.98
C SER A 265 -2.90 19.83 -2.02
N GLU A 266 -2.35 20.45 -0.98
CA GLU A 266 -2.07 21.88 -0.93
C GLU A 266 -1.01 22.31 -1.94
N ARG A 267 0.08 21.53 -2.07
CA ARG A 267 1.12 21.80 -3.07
C ARG A 267 0.60 21.68 -4.50
N ASN A 268 -0.22 20.67 -4.80
CA ASN A 268 -0.82 20.47 -6.10
C ASN A 268 -1.81 21.62 -6.44
N ARG A 269 -2.62 22.07 -5.48
CA ARG A 269 -3.48 23.25 -5.63
C ARG A 269 -2.67 24.52 -5.92
N ALA A 270 -1.59 24.73 -5.18
CA ALA A 270 -0.70 25.88 -5.39
C ALA A 270 -0.03 25.84 -6.77
N MET A 271 0.41 24.67 -7.26
CA MET A 271 0.96 24.49 -8.60
C MET A 271 -0.09 24.75 -9.69
N MET A 272 -1.31 24.25 -9.56
CA MET A 272 -2.40 24.51 -10.52
C MET A 272 -2.75 25.99 -10.59
N MET A 273 -2.81 26.71 -9.45
CA MET A 273 -3.04 28.15 -9.42
C MET A 273 -1.89 28.96 -10.03
N ALA A 274 -0.66 28.48 -9.93
CA ALA A 274 0.50 29.13 -10.54
C ALA A 274 0.55 28.95 -12.08
N HIS A 275 0.05 27.84 -12.62
CA HIS A 275 -0.01 27.58 -14.06
C HIS A 275 -1.25 28.21 -14.73
N GLY A 276 -2.32 28.45 -14.01
CA GLY A 276 -3.54 29.13 -14.54
C GLY A 276 -3.45 30.65 -14.67
N ARG A 277 -2.31 31.25 -14.33
CA ARG A 277 -2.03 32.68 -14.41
C ARG A 277 -1.08 33.09 -15.57
N ARG A 278 -0.84 32.18 -16.50
CA ARG A 278 -0.07 32.49 -17.73
C ARG A 278 -0.96 32.45 -18.98
#